data_da67f0817f798d29593af8f202a209f0
#
_entry.id   da67f0817f798d29593af8f202a209f0
#
_cell.length_a   1.000
_cell.length_b   1.000
_cell.length_c   1.000
_cell.angle_alpha   90.00
_cell.angle_beta   90.00
_cell.angle_gamma   90.00
#
_symmetry.space_group_name_H-M   'P 1'
#
loop_
_entity.id
_entity.type
_entity.pdbx_description
1 polymer ?
#
loop_
_entity_poly.entity_id
_entity_poly.type
_entity_poly.pdbx_seq_one_letter_code
_entity_poly.pdbx_strand_id
1 'polypeptide(L)' 'MAVSYKKLLDLLIDRDMKKKDLEAAAGINHYTMNKMSRDENVTTEVLGKICAALNCKVEDIVDFLPDNDE' A
#
# COMPACT_ATOMS: atom_id res chain seq x y z
N MET A 1 -11.41 6.52 11.94
CA MET A 1 -10.04 6.61 11.43
C MET A 1 -9.97 6.00 10.03
N ALA A 2 -9.32 6.68 9.11
CA ALA A 2 -9.22 6.21 7.72
C ALA A 2 -7.78 5.80 7.43
N VAL A 3 -7.62 4.86 6.51
CA VAL A 3 -6.29 4.44 6.06
C VAL A 3 -5.99 5.13 4.74
N SER A 4 -4.73 5.46 4.51
CA SER A 4 -4.28 6.06 3.26
C SER A 4 -3.02 5.35 2.79
N TYR A 5 -2.97 5.01 1.50
CA TYR A 5 -1.80 4.38 0.88
C TYR A 5 -1.11 5.34 -0.07
N LYS A 6 -1.30 6.63 0.13
CA LYS A 6 -0.67 7.62 -0.73
C LYS A 6 0.84 7.48 -0.73
N LYS A 7 1.41 7.19 0.45
CA LYS A 7 2.85 6.97 0.56
C LYS A 7 3.32 5.81 -0.30
N LEU A 8 2.53 4.73 -0.36
CA LEU A 8 2.88 3.58 -1.20
C LEU A 8 2.90 3.98 -2.67
N LEU A 9 1.87 4.69 -3.11
CA LEU A 9 1.80 5.10 -4.51
C LEU A 9 2.94 6.05 -4.87
N ASP A 10 3.28 6.96 -3.96
CA ASP A 10 4.41 7.86 -4.16
C ASP A 10 5.73 7.09 -4.22
N LEU A 11 5.87 6.07 -3.37
CA LEU A 11 7.08 5.25 -3.36
C LEU A 11 7.23 4.47 -4.66
N LEU A 12 6.13 3.97 -5.20
CA LEU A 12 6.17 3.27 -6.50
C LEU A 12 6.64 4.21 -7.61
N ILE A 13 6.14 5.45 -7.59
CA ILE A 13 6.58 6.45 -8.57
C ILE A 13 8.07 6.71 -8.42
N ASP A 14 8.55 6.88 -7.19
CA ASP A 14 9.97 7.12 -6.93
C ASP A 14 10.83 5.98 -7.43
N ARG A 15 10.33 4.76 -7.40
CA ARG A 15 11.07 3.57 -7.83
C ARG A 15 10.79 3.19 -9.27
N ASP A 16 10.02 4.02 -9.96
CA ASP A 16 9.67 3.77 -11.36
C ASP A 16 8.98 2.42 -11.53
N MET A 17 8.09 2.10 -10.61
CA MET A 17 7.33 0.86 -10.61
C MET A 17 5.86 1.14 -10.88
N LYS A 18 5.24 0.23 -11.61
CA LYS A 18 3.80 0.26 -11.82
C LYS A 18 3.12 -0.64 -10.81
N LYS A 19 1.80 -0.49 -10.65
CA LYS A 19 1.03 -1.34 -9.74
C LYS A 19 1.20 -2.81 -10.09
N LYS A 20 1.23 -3.15 -11.37
CA LYS A 20 1.46 -4.53 -11.80
C LYS A 20 2.80 -5.08 -11.33
N ASP A 21 3.82 -4.22 -11.35
CA ASP A 21 5.15 -4.63 -10.89
C ASP A 21 5.12 -4.97 -9.42
N LEU A 22 4.39 -4.19 -8.63
CA LEU A 22 4.26 -4.47 -7.21
C LEU A 22 3.48 -5.75 -6.97
N GLU A 23 2.41 -5.98 -7.73
CA GLU A 23 1.63 -7.21 -7.60
C GLU A 23 2.52 -8.42 -7.77
N ALA A 24 3.36 -8.41 -8.78
CA ALA A 24 4.27 -9.52 -9.06
C ALA A 24 5.34 -9.64 -7.98
N ALA A 25 5.93 -8.53 -7.59
CA ALA A 25 7.02 -8.55 -6.61
C ALA A 25 6.56 -8.97 -5.22
N ALA A 26 5.39 -8.54 -4.81
CA ALA A 26 4.86 -8.83 -3.47
C ALA A 26 4.01 -10.09 -3.43
N GLY A 27 3.62 -10.62 -4.58
CA GLY A 27 2.76 -11.80 -4.61
C GLY A 27 1.35 -11.50 -4.15
N ILE A 28 0.82 -10.32 -4.49
CA ILE A 28 -0.56 -9.96 -4.18
C ILE A 28 -1.36 -9.93 -5.47
N ASN A 29 -2.67 -10.12 -5.35
CA ASN A 29 -3.51 -10.16 -6.54
C ASN A 29 -4.03 -8.77 -6.90
N HIS A 30 -4.61 -8.69 -8.08
CA HIS A 30 -5.11 -7.42 -8.60
C HIS A 30 -6.26 -6.85 -7.75
N TYR A 31 -7.08 -7.74 -7.21
CA TYR A 31 -8.18 -7.32 -6.33
C TYR A 31 -7.65 -6.57 -5.11
N THR A 32 -6.61 -7.11 -4.48
CA THR A 32 -5.99 -6.48 -3.31
C THR A 32 -5.37 -5.14 -3.69
N MET A 33 -4.68 -5.09 -4.83
CA MET A 33 -4.07 -3.85 -5.28
C MET A 33 -5.13 -2.77 -5.52
N ASN A 34 -6.28 -3.16 -6.09
CA ASN A 34 -7.37 -2.21 -6.32
C ASN A 34 -7.95 -1.69 -5.01
N LYS A 35 -8.05 -2.54 -3.99
CA LYS A 35 -8.51 -2.09 -2.67
C LYS A 35 -7.57 -1.00 -2.13
N MET A 36 -6.27 -1.20 -2.26
CA MET A 36 -5.31 -0.22 -1.79
C MET A 36 -5.39 1.08 -2.60
N SER A 37 -5.69 0.98 -3.89
CA SER A 37 -5.88 2.17 -4.72
C SER A 37 -7.07 3.00 -4.26
N ARG A 38 -8.03 2.38 -3.58
CA ARG A 38 -9.22 3.06 -3.07
C ARG A 38 -9.11 3.33 -1.57
N ASP A 39 -7.94 3.17 -0.99
CA ASP A 39 -7.71 3.37 0.44
C ASP A 39 -8.61 2.49 1.30
N GLU A 40 -8.82 1.25 0.87
CA GLU A 40 -9.59 0.27 1.63
C GLU A 40 -8.65 -0.57 2.48
N ASN A 41 -9.19 -1.18 3.54
CA ASN A 41 -8.39 -1.98 4.45
C ASN A 41 -7.89 -3.26 3.77
N VAL A 42 -6.66 -3.62 4.07
CA VAL A 42 -6.07 -4.90 3.67
C VAL A 42 -5.47 -5.55 4.91
N THR A 43 -5.13 -6.83 4.80
CA THR A 43 -4.58 -7.56 5.93
C THR A 43 -3.14 -7.17 6.21
N THR A 44 -2.70 -7.42 7.44
CA THR A 44 -1.30 -7.19 7.79
C THR A 44 -0.38 -8.09 7.00
N GLU A 45 -0.85 -9.27 6.59
CA GLU A 45 -0.07 -10.16 5.75
C GLU A 45 0.27 -9.48 4.42
N VAL A 46 -0.71 -8.81 3.82
CA VAL A 46 -0.50 -8.08 2.57
C VAL A 46 0.53 -6.97 2.79
N LEU A 47 0.38 -6.22 3.88
CA LEU A 47 1.33 -5.14 4.18
C LEU A 47 2.75 -5.68 4.35
N GLY A 48 2.88 -6.82 5.03
CA GLY A 48 4.19 -7.45 5.21
C GLY A 48 4.82 -7.87 3.89
N LYS A 49 4.01 -8.42 2.99
CA LYS A 49 4.50 -8.82 1.66
C LYS A 49 5.02 -7.62 0.88
N ILE A 50 4.30 -6.51 0.95
CA ILE A 50 4.71 -5.30 0.24
C ILE A 50 6.00 -4.74 0.84
N CYS A 51 6.07 -4.70 2.17
CA CYS A 51 7.28 -4.21 2.83
C CYS A 51 8.49 -5.06 2.48
N ALA A 52 8.32 -6.37 2.42
CA ALA A 52 9.41 -7.26 2.04
C ALA A 52 9.84 -7.02 0.59
N ALA A 53 8.87 -6.85 -0.30
CA ALA A 53 9.15 -6.65 -1.72
C ALA A 53 9.87 -5.33 -1.97
N LEU A 54 9.51 -4.29 -1.23
CA LEU A 54 10.07 -2.95 -1.41
C LEU A 54 11.21 -2.64 -0.44
N ASN A 55 11.51 -3.55 0.47
CA ASN A 55 12.54 -3.38 1.48
C ASN A 55 12.32 -2.10 2.26
N CYS A 56 11.13 -1.95 2.82
CA CYS A 56 10.74 -0.76 3.56
C CYS A 56 9.92 -1.16 4.78
N LYS A 57 9.55 -0.17 5.58
CA LYS A 57 8.73 -0.37 6.77
C LYS A 57 7.29 -0.03 6.45
N VAL A 58 6.36 -0.53 7.28
CA VAL A 58 4.94 -0.26 7.06
C VAL A 58 4.65 1.23 7.12
N GLU A 59 5.36 1.97 7.94
CA GLU A 59 5.16 3.42 8.05
C GLU A 59 5.54 4.15 6.78
N ASP A 60 6.29 3.51 5.89
CA ASP A 60 6.68 4.10 4.62
C ASP A 60 5.60 3.97 3.56
N ILE A 61 4.57 3.15 3.80
CA ILE A 61 3.55 2.86 2.80
C ILE A 61 2.13 3.14 3.28
N VAL A 62 1.91 3.30 4.59
CA VAL A 62 0.57 3.43 5.17
C VAL A 62 0.52 4.62 6.11
N ASP A 63 -0.56 5.37 6.04
CA ASP A 63 -0.90 6.40 7.01
C ASP A 63 -2.28 6.12 7.57
N PHE A 64 -2.49 6.52 8.80
CA PHE A 64 -3.81 6.49 9.42
C PHE A 64 -4.24 7.92 9.65
N LEU A 65 -5.34 8.30 9.04
CA LEU A 65 -5.85 9.66 9.12
C LEU A 65 -6.92 9.72 10.20
N PRO A 66 -6.91 10.75 11.04
CA PRO A 66 -7.96 10.86 12.07
C PRO A 66 -9.30 11.12 11.42
N ASP A 67 -10.35 10.71 12.12
CA ASP A 67 -11.70 11.04 11.69
C ASP A 67 -11.88 12.55 11.75
N ASN A 68 -12.64 13.05 10.82
CA ASN A 68 -12.78 14.49 10.65
C ASN A 68 -14.24 14.88 10.83
N ASP A 69 -14.81 14.43 11.92
CA ASP A 69 -16.25 14.52 12.15
C ASP A 69 -16.67 15.58 13.14
N GLU A 70 -15.77 16.34 13.70
CA GLU A 70 -16.17 17.42 14.60
C GLU A 70 -16.34 18.74 13.91
#